data_1b4279ae747ae86e00de96be8af63af4
#
_entry.id   1b4279ae747ae86e00de96be8af63af4
#
_cell.length_a   1.000
_cell.length_b   1.000
_cell.length_c   1.000
_cell.angle_alpha   90.00
_cell.angle_beta   90.00
_cell.angle_gamma   90.00
#
_symmetry.space_group_name_H-M   'P 1'
#
loop_
_entity.id
_entity.type
_entity.pdbx_description
1 polymer ?
#
loop_
_entity_poly.entity_id
_entity_poly.type
_entity_poly.pdbx_seq_one_letter_code
_entity_poly.pdbx_strand_id
1 'polypeptide(L)'
;RGSSYLVNYRFSTTSLATGNDLNLKYQDLAFKLNFPTSKAGTFSIWGLGLIDRNKAPIEERSKWETLGDRQAGENRLEKMVGGLAHKYVMNENTYIRSSLSATYSKDHTVVDQQADDKLIRVGDIRNSRWDFVFNSYLNTKFSPRHTNRTGVTITHLHHDLHYQVSRY
;
A
#
# COMPACT_ATOMS: atom_id res chain seq x y z
N ARG A 1 -32.55 -3.45 -6.26
CA ARG A 1 -31.09 -3.37 -6.54
C ARG A 1 -30.37 -4.02 -5.36
N GLY A 2 -29.65 -5.14 -5.61
CA GLY A 2 -28.95 -5.88 -4.56
C GLY A 2 -27.60 -5.26 -4.21
N SER A 3 -27.13 -5.48 -2.98
CA SER A 3 -25.75 -5.21 -2.58
C SER A 3 -24.79 -6.15 -3.34
N SER A 4 -23.57 -5.72 -3.56
CA SER A 4 -22.52 -6.53 -4.18
C SER A 4 -21.25 -6.49 -3.38
N TYR A 5 -20.49 -7.58 -3.45
CA TYR A 5 -19.19 -7.68 -2.79
C TYR A 5 -18.17 -8.32 -3.70
N LEU A 6 -16.92 -7.97 -3.46
CA LEU A 6 -15.73 -8.59 -4.03
C LEU A 6 -14.72 -8.73 -2.90
N VAL A 7 -14.14 -9.92 -2.77
CA VAL A 7 -13.05 -10.18 -1.84
C VAL A 7 -12.02 -11.02 -2.58
N ASN A 8 -10.75 -10.62 -2.50
CA ASN A 8 -9.63 -11.32 -3.07
C ASN A 8 -8.50 -11.38 -2.04
N TYR A 9 -8.00 -12.59 -1.80
CA TYR A 9 -6.84 -12.81 -0.93
C TYR A 9 -5.79 -13.59 -1.71
N ARG A 10 -4.54 -13.13 -1.63
CA ARG A 10 -3.39 -13.78 -2.25
C ARG A 10 -2.31 -14.03 -1.22
N PHE A 11 -1.70 -15.18 -1.33
CA PHE A 11 -0.55 -15.60 -0.54
C PHE A 11 0.56 -16.07 -1.48
N SER A 12 1.79 -15.60 -1.27
CA SER A 12 2.92 -16.04 -2.08
C SER A 12 3.37 -17.43 -1.66
N THR A 13 3.47 -18.31 -2.65
CA THR A 13 4.05 -19.65 -2.53
C THR A 13 5.45 -19.73 -3.13
N THR A 14 6.08 -18.60 -3.45
CA THR A 14 7.38 -18.54 -4.14
C THR A 14 8.48 -19.31 -3.40
N SER A 15 8.46 -19.25 -2.07
CA SER A 15 9.39 -20.04 -1.23
C SER A 15 9.25 -21.56 -1.37
N LEU A 16 8.08 -22.04 -1.78
CA LEU A 16 7.86 -23.48 -2.06
C LEU A 16 8.44 -23.91 -3.40
N ALA A 17 8.54 -22.98 -4.36
CA ALA A 17 9.00 -23.27 -5.72
C ALA A 17 10.52 -23.07 -5.89
N THR A 18 11.13 -22.17 -5.11
CA THR A 18 12.55 -21.78 -5.25
C THR A 18 13.46 -22.35 -4.16
N GLY A 19 12.94 -23.22 -3.28
CA GLY A 19 13.66 -23.61 -2.06
C GLY A 19 13.74 -22.45 -1.07
N ASN A 20 14.40 -22.65 0.07
CA ASN A 20 14.49 -21.65 1.13
C ASN A 20 15.40 -20.42 0.83
N ASP A 21 15.98 -20.35 -0.37
CA ASP A 21 17.00 -19.34 -0.70
C ASP A 21 16.42 -17.94 -0.91
N LEU A 22 15.15 -17.83 -1.32
CA LEU A 22 14.45 -16.56 -1.43
C LEU A 22 13.32 -16.48 -0.39
N ASN A 23 13.62 -15.93 0.78
CA ASN A 23 12.64 -15.70 1.85
C ASN A 23 11.65 -14.56 1.52
N LEU A 24 11.02 -14.61 0.35
CA LEU A 24 9.97 -13.70 -0.08
C LEU A 24 8.62 -14.18 0.48
N LYS A 25 8.08 -13.45 1.44
CA LYS A 25 6.75 -13.70 2.00
C LYS A 25 5.85 -12.53 1.68
N TYR A 26 4.92 -12.74 0.77
CA TYR A 26 3.97 -11.75 0.32
C TYR A 26 2.55 -12.20 0.60
N GLN A 27 1.73 -11.29 1.13
CA GLN A 27 0.30 -11.49 1.34
C GLN A 27 -0.44 -10.21 1.00
N ASP A 28 -1.57 -10.32 0.33
CA ASP A 28 -2.49 -9.21 0.15
C ASP A 28 -3.95 -9.63 0.30
N LEU A 29 -4.74 -8.66 0.73
CA LEU A 29 -6.18 -8.74 0.81
C LEU A 29 -6.78 -7.50 0.14
N ALA A 30 -7.68 -7.71 -0.81
CA ALA A 30 -8.46 -6.64 -1.41
C ALA A 30 -9.95 -6.93 -1.26
N PHE A 31 -10.73 -5.92 -0.92
CA PHE A 31 -12.19 -6.05 -0.86
C PHE A 31 -12.90 -4.80 -1.33
N LYS A 32 -14.13 -4.98 -1.80
CA LYS A 32 -15.05 -3.91 -2.15
C LYS A 32 -16.48 -4.36 -1.88
N LEU A 33 -17.21 -3.53 -1.16
CA LEU A 33 -18.61 -3.73 -0.81
C LEU A 33 -19.41 -2.56 -1.36
N ASN A 34 -20.54 -2.81 -2.02
CA ASN A 34 -21.43 -1.77 -2.50
C ASN A 34 -22.83 -1.97 -1.94
N PHE A 35 -23.40 -0.89 -1.44
CA PHE A 35 -24.70 -0.84 -0.80
C PHE A 35 -25.58 0.21 -1.51
N PRO A 36 -26.27 -0.16 -2.61
CA PRO A 36 -27.21 0.74 -3.25
C PRO A 36 -28.46 0.88 -2.38
N THR A 37 -28.90 2.11 -2.18
CA THR A 37 -30.13 2.44 -1.47
C THR A 37 -31.20 2.95 -2.45
N SER A 38 -32.44 2.94 -2.03
CA SER A 38 -33.55 3.40 -2.88
C SER A 38 -33.60 4.92 -3.06
N LYS A 39 -33.14 5.68 -2.04
CA LYS A 39 -33.28 7.16 -2.01
C LYS A 39 -31.96 7.89 -1.81
N ALA A 40 -31.01 7.31 -1.08
CA ALA A 40 -29.78 7.98 -0.69
C ALA A 40 -28.58 7.68 -1.61
N GLY A 41 -28.79 6.99 -2.74
CA GLY A 41 -27.71 6.65 -3.67
C GLY A 41 -26.96 5.38 -3.29
N THR A 42 -25.70 5.28 -3.66
CA THR A 42 -24.86 4.09 -3.44
C THR A 42 -23.70 4.41 -2.52
N PHE A 43 -23.57 3.65 -1.46
CA PHE A 43 -22.41 3.66 -0.58
C PHE A 43 -21.48 2.51 -0.97
N SER A 44 -20.18 2.77 -0.90
CA SER A 44 -19.15 1.76 -1.15
C SER A 44 -18.10 1.82 -0.06
N ILE A 45 -17.67 0.64 0.40
CA ILE A 45 -16.53 0.46 1.30
C ILE A 45 -15.52 -0.39 0.52
N TRP A 46 -14.26 0.00 0.55
CA TRP A 46 -13.21 -0.74 -0.14
C TRP A 46 -11.91 -0.66 0.63
N GLY A 47 -11.06 -1.63 0.42
CA GLY A 47 -9.74 -1.67 1.02
C GLY A 47 -8.81 -2.61 0.31
N LEU A 48 -7.52 -2.32 0.44
CA LEU A 48 -6.40 -3.15 0.02
C LEU A 48 -5.35 -3.09 1.12
N GLY A 49 -4.86 -4.25 1.53
CA GLY A 49 -3.73 -4.37 2.45
C GLY A 49 -2.71 -5.35 1.90
N LEU A 50 -1.44 -5.05 2.05
CA LEU A 50 -0.35 -5.95 1.72
C LEU A 50 0.72 -5.93 2.80
N ILE A 51 1.34 -7.10 3.00
CA ILE A 51 2.52 -7.29 3.83
C ILE A 51 3.53 -8.05 2.97
N ASP A 52 4.74 -7.49 2.88
CA ASP A 52 5.85 -8.08 2.20
C ASP A 52 7.06 -8.14 3.13
N ARG A 53 7.77 -9.27 3.11
CA ARG A 53 9.03 -9.46 3.83
C ARG A 53 10.05 -10.07 2.89
N ASN A 54 11.17 -9.43 2.80
CA ASN A 54 12.31 -9.90 2.04
C ASN A 54 13.53 -9.98 2.97
N LYS A 55 14.26 -11.11 2.89
CA LYS A 55 15.53 -11.30 3.59
C LYS A 55 16.59 -11.71 2.59
N ALA A 56 17.64 -10.95 2.53
CA ALA A 56 18.86 -11.30 1.82
C ALA A 56 19.91 -11.77 2.83
N PRO A 57 20.29 -13.05 2.83
CA PRO A 57 21.37 -13.54 3.68
C PRO A 57 22.72 -13.03 3.19
N ILE A 58 23.74 -13.11 4.05
CA ILE A 58 25.12 -12.90 3.64
C ILE A 58 25.53 -14.02 2.70
N GLU A 59 26.24 -13.68 1.63
CA GLU A 59 26.84 -14.66 0.74
C GLU A 59 27.96 -15.47 1.43
N GLU A 60 28.25 -16.65 0.91
CA GLU A 60 29.39 -17.46 1.37
C GLU A 60 30.69 -16.68 1.22
N ARG A 61 31.56 -16.74 2.21
CA ARG A 61 32.84 -15.97 2.27
C ARG A 61 33.72 -16.16 1.03
N SER A 62 33.65 -17.31 0.39
CA SER A 62 34.34 -17.64 -0.86
C SER A 62 33.85 -16.86 -2.08
N LYS A 63 32.65 -16.32 -2.03
CA LYS A 63 31.98 -15.57 -3.11
C LYS A 63 32.02 -14.05 -2.90
N TRP A 64 32.71 -13.57 -1.88
CA TRP A 64 32.76 -12.14 -1.59
C TRP A 64 33.63 -11.40 -2.60
N GLU A 65 33.02 -10.59 -3.43
CA GLU A 65 33.69 -9.69 -4.37
C GLU A 65 33.44 -8.22 -4.01
N THR A 66 32.28 -7.92 -3.41
CA THR A 66 31.87 -6.57 -3.08
C THR A 66 31.53 -6.42 -1.59
N LEU A 67 31.36 -5.17 -1.13
CA LEU A 67 30.87 -4.90 0.22
C LEU A 67 29.46 -5.45 0.45
N GLY A 68 28.64 -5.48 -0.59
CA GLY A 68 27.26 -6.00 -0.54
C GLY A 68 27.21 -7.48 -0.17
N ASP A 69 28.19 -8.29 -0.60
CA ASP A 69 28.22 -9.74 -0.33
C ASP A 69 28.44 -10.06 1.15
N ARG A 70 28.96 -9.07 1.91
CA ARG A 70 29.16 -9.12 3.36
C ARG A 70 28.00 -8.57 4.17
N GLN A 71 26.90 -8.23 3.51
CA GLN A 71 25.74 -7.61 4.15
C GLN A 71 24.54 -8.53 4.13
N ALA A 72 23.86 -8.65 5.28
CA ALA A 72 22.52 -9.20 5.36
C ALA A 72 21.53 -8.06 5.36
N GLY A 73 20.48 -8.19 4.54
CA GLY A 73 19.39 -7.23 4.47
C GLY A 73 18.07 -7.85 4.92
N GLU A 74 17.30 -7.14 5.72
CA GLU A 74 15.90 -7.45 5.96
C GLU A 74 15.05 -6.23 5.66
N ASN A 75 14.09 -6.39 4.76
CA ASN A 75 13.09 -5.38 4.46
C ASN A 75 11.71 -5.91 4.81
N ARG A 76 10.92 -5.09 5.52
CA ARG A 76 9.53 -5.34 5.84
C ARG A 76 8.69 -4.17 5.37
N LEU A 77 7.78 -4.44 4.46
CA LEU A 77 6.84 -3.49 3.91
C LEU A 77 5.42 -3.83 4.34
N GLU A 78 4.72 -2.86 4.90
CA GLU A 78 3.31 -2.92 5.22
C GLU A 78 2.61 -1.76 4.53
N LYS A 79 1.61 -2.04 3.69
CA LYS A 79 0.80 -1.01 3.05
C LYS A 79 -0.67 -1.34 3.18
N MET A 80 -1.45 -0.36 3.56
CA MET A 80 -2.90 -0.45 3.63
C MET A 80 -3.52 0.80 3.04
N VAL A 81 -4.58 0.63 2.29
CA VAL A 81 -5.43 1.71 1.83
C VAL A 81 -6.88 1.29 1.96
N GLY A 82 -7.70 2.18 2.44
CA GLY A 82 -9.12 1.92 2.55
C GLY A 82 -9.92 3.20 2.45
N GLY A 83 -11.19 3.06 2.13
CA GLY A 83 -12.02 4.23 1.99
C GLY A 83 -13.50 3.93 1.90
N LEU A 84 -14.23 5.00 2.06
CA LEU A 84 -15.67 5.10 1.88
C LEU A 84 -15.94 5.96 0.66
N ALA A 85 -16.92 5.58 -0.15
CA ALA A 85 -17.39 6.40 -1.25
C ALA A 85 -18.90 6.42 -1.26
N HIS A 86 -19.45 7.57 -1.60
CA HIS A 86 -20.86 7.80 -1.76
C HIS A 86 -21.13 8.40 -3.15
N LYS A 87 -22.03 7.82 -3.89
CA LYS A 87 -22.51 8.35 -5.17
C LYS A 87 -24.01 8.59 -5.07
N TYR A 88 -24.41 9.84 -5.25
CA TYR A 88 -25.80 10.26 -5.29
C TYR A 88 -26.16 10.81 -6.67
N VAL A 89 -27.17 10.23 -7.31
CA VAL A 89 -27.69 10.67 -8.61
C VAL A 89 -28.82 11.66 -8.35
N MET A 90 -28.60 12.91 -8.71
CA MET A 90 -29.57 13.99 -8.51
C MET A 90 -30.64 13.98 -9.61
N ASN A 91 -30.24 13.71 -10.85
CA ASN A 91 -31.11 13.56 -12.02
C ASN A 91 -30.36 12.75 -13.10
N GLU A 92 -31.02 12.58 -14.27
CA GLU A 92 -30.46 11.78 -15.40
C GLU A 92 -29.11 12.27 -15.91
N ASN A 93 -28.82 13.55 -15.72
CA ASN A 93 -27.62 14.21 -16.23
C ASN A 93 -26.60 14.58 -15.15
N THR A 94 -26.97 14.50 -13.86
CA THR A 94 -26.15 15.05 -12.78
C THR A 94 -26.03 14.07 -11.62
N TYR A 95 -24.79 13.85 -11.18
CA TYR A 95 -24.51 13.14 -9.93
C TYR A 95 -23.38 13.80 -9.15
N ILE A 96 -23.42 13.65 -7.83
CA ILE A 96 -22.31 13.95 -6.93
C ILE A 96 -21.66 12.65 -6.50
N ARG A 97 -20.33 12.66 -6.40
CA ARG A 97 -19.56 11.59 -5.80
C ARG A 97 -18.58 12.15 -4.79
N SER A 98 -18.67 11.65 -3.58
CA SER A 98 -17.76 11.98 -2.48
C SER A 98 -17.04 10.73 -2.03
N SER A 99 -15.79 10.86 -1.63
CA SER A 99 -15.00 9.77 -1.07
C SER A 99 -14.05 10.28 0.01
N LEU A 100 -13.85 9.45 1.02
CA LEU A 100 -12.83 9.63 2.05
C LEU A 100 -11.97 8.37 2.04
N SER A 101 -10.67 8.52 1.95
CA SER A 101 -9.72 7.42 1.98
C SER A 101 -8.57 7.72 2.92
N ALA A 102 -8.02 6.65 3.49
CA ALA A 102 -6.80 6.68 4.28
C ALA A 102 -5.81 5.67 3.71
N THR A 103 -4.55 6.06 3.61
CA THR A 103 -3.44 5.19 3.25
C THR A 103 -2.46 5.14 4.40
N TYR A 104 -2.01 3.94 4.73
CA TYR A 104 -0.90 3.69 5.65
C TYR A 104 0.21 2.96 4.92
N SER A 105 1.44 3.41 5.10
CA SER A 105 2.63 2.73 4.60
C SER A 105 3.68 2.72 5.70
N LYS A 106 4.26 1.54 5.94
CA LYS A 106 5.43 1.37 6.83
C LYS A 106 6.47 0.54 6.10
N ASP A 107 7.67 1.07 6.06
CA ASP A 107 8.85 0.42 5.51
C ASP A 107 9.92 0.38 6.61
N HIS A 108 10.46 -0.80 6.88
CA HIS A 108 11.54 -1.00 7.83
C HIS A 108 12.63 -1.82 7.16
N THR A 109 13.74 -1.17 6.88
CA THR A 109 14.93 -1.79 6.29
C THR A 109 16.06 -1.84 7.33
N VAL A 110 16.58 -3.03 7.50
CA VAL A 110 17.71 -3.31 8.38
C VAL A 110 18.84 -3.88 7.55
N VAL A 111 20.06 -3.38 7.79
CA VAL A 111 21.28 -3.87 7.15
C VAL A 111 22.28 -4.21 8.22
N ASP A 112 22.70 -5.46 8.26
CA ASP A 112 23.76 -5.97 9.12
C ASP A 112 24.98 -6.34 8.26
N GLN A 113 26.18 -5.97 8.67
CA GLN A 113 27.41 -6.23 7.97
C GLN A 113 28.31 -7.17 8.77
N GLN A 114 28.92 -8.11 8.09
CA GLN A 114 29.96 -8.96 8.68
C GLN A 114 31.27 -8.18 8.83
N ALA A 115 31.67 -7.99 10.07
CA ALA A 115 32.97 -7.44 10.44
C ALA A 115 33.71 -8.49 11.28
N ASP A 116 34.76 -9.05 10.71
CA ASP A 116 35.46 -10.23 11.23
C ASP A 116 34.46 -11.41 11.46
N ASP A 117 34.28 -11.82 12.71
CA ASP A 117 33.38 -12.91 13.10
C ASP A 117 32.06 -12.41 13.73
N LYS A 118 31.78 -11.09 13.66
CA LYS A 118 30.59 -10.49 14.25
C LYS A 118 29.71 -9.82 13.20
N LEU A 119 28.42 -9.91 13.41
CA LEU A 119 27.42 -9.11 12.68
C LEU A 119 27.23 -7.77 13.40
N ILE A 120 27.40 -6.68 12.67
CA ILE A 120 27.24 -5.32 13.18
C ILE A 120 26.13 -4.64 12.40
N ARG A 121 25.19 -4.01 13.11
CA ARG A 121 24.13 -3.20 12.49
C ARG A 121 24.73 -1.95 11.90
N VAL A 122 24.68 -1.83 10.56
CA VAL A 122 25.17 -0.66 9.81
C VAL A 122 24.05 0.22 9.27
N GLY A 123 22.83 -0.29 9.19
CA GLY A 123 21.66 0.47 8.75
C GLY A 123 20.39 0.07 9.48
N ASP A 124 19.63 1.06 9.96
CA ASP A 124 18.25 0.92 10.46
C ASP A 124 17.44 2.10 9.93
N ILE A 125 16.57 1.82 8.98
CA ILE A 125 15.75 2.82 8.30
C ILE A 125 14.28 2.45 8.54
N ARG A 126 13.56 3.34 9.21
CA ARG A 126 12.14 3.21 9.47
C ARG A 126 11.41 4.39 8.86
N ASN A 127 10.50 4.09 7.99
CA ASN A 127 9.69 5.06 7.31
C ASN A 127 8.22 4.73 7.54
N SER A 128 7.44 5.68 8.06
CA SER A 128 6.00 5.51 8.18
C SER A 128 5.26 6.72 7.64
N ARG A 129 4.15 6.48 6.98
CA ARG A 129 3.36 7.51 6.33
C ARG A 129 1.87 7.23 6.47
N TRP A 130 1.12 8.27 6.79
CA TRP A 130 -0.32 8.32 6.76
C TRP A 130 -0.80 9.42 5.82
N ASP A 131 -1.67 9.07 4.90
CA ASP A 131 -2.30 10.03 4.00
C ASP A 131 -3.81 9.91 4.15
N PHE A 132 -4.49 11.04 4.30
CA PHE A 132 -5.93 11.14 4.30
C PHE A 132 -6.37 12.00 3.11
N VAL A 133 -7.28 11.48 2.31
CA VAL A 133 -7.75 12.16 1.11
C VAL A 133 -9.26 12.22 1.14
N PHE A 134 -9.79 13.44 1.18
CA PHE A 134 -11.19 13.73 0.88
C PHE A 134 -11.30 14.22 -0.55
N ASN A 135 -12.20 13.64 -1.32
CA ASN A 135 -12.51 14.07 -2.68
C ASN A 135 -14.03 14.15 -2.85
N SER A 136 -14.51 15.26 -3.40
CA SER A 136 -15.92 15.40 -3.76
C SER A 136 -16.05 16.15 -5.07
N TYR A 137 -16.86 15.63 -5.98
CA TYR A 137 -17.10 16.27 -7.26
C TYR A 137 -18.55 16.10 -7.74
N LEU A 138 -19.01 17.13 -8.43
CA LEU A 138 -20.22 17.15 -9.21
C LEU A 138 -19.90 16.88 -10.67
N ASN A 139 -20.61 15.96 -11.27
CA ASN A 139 -20.53 15.67 -12.70
C ASN A 139 -21.88 15.98 -13.35
N THR A 140 -21.86 16.87 -14.33
CA THR A 140 -23.07 17.29 -15.05
C THR A 140 -22.86 17.15 -16.56
N LYS A 141 -23.71 16.41 -17.21
CA LYS A 141 -23.76 16.29 -18.66
C LYS A 141 -24.73 17.31 -19.23
N PHE A 142 -24.23 18.38 -19.83
CA PHE A 142 -25.05 19.43 -20.42
C PHE A 142 -25.59 19.05 -21.81
N SER A 143 -24.84 18.24 -22.57
CA SER A 143 -25.21 17.77 -23.89
C SER A 143 -24.47 16.46 -24.23
N PRO A 144 -24.77 15.79 -25.36
CA PRO A 144 -24.01 14.63 -25.80
C PRO A 144 -22.51 14.89 -25.98
N ARG A 145 -22.14 16.16 -26.23
CA ARG A 145 -20.74 16.57 -26.47
C ARG A 145 -20.08 17.33 -25.31
N HIS A 146 -20.87 17.74 -24.30
CA HIS A 146 -20.36 18.58 -23.22
C HIS A 146 -20.68 17.98 -21.85
N THR A 147 -19.63 17.63 -21.12
CA THR A 147 -19.72 17.20 -19.72
C THR A 147 -18.80 18.08 -18.88
N ASN A 148 -19.29 18.55 -17.76
CA ASN A 148 -18.50 19.26 -16.76
C ASN A 148 -18.32 18.40 -15.51
N ARG A 149 -17.11 18.45 -14.97
CA ARG A 149 -16.76 17.83 -13.69
C ARG A 149 -16.02 18.84 -12.84
N THR A 150 -16.66 19.28 -11.79
CA THR A 150 -16.10 20.28 -10.85
C THR A 150 -16.07 19.67 -9.45
N GLY A 151 -15.02 19.88 -8.72
CA GLY A 151 -14.87 19.31 -7.39
C GLY A 151 -13.70 19.86 -6.61
N VAL A 152 -13.54 19.31 -5.42
CA VAL A 152 -12.47 19.63 -4.48
C VAL A 152 -11.79 18.35 -4.03
N THR A 153 -10.47 18.41 -3.89
CA THR A 153 -9.66 17.38 -3.23
C THR A 153 -8.87 18.03 -2.11
N ILE A 154 -8.96 17.44 -0.93
CA ILE A 154 -8.20 17.85 0.24
C ILE A 154 -7.34 16.65 0.64
N THR A 155 -6.05 16.88 0.78
CA THR A 155 -5.09 15.85 1.18
C THR A 155 -4.35 16.30 2.43
N HIS A 156 -4.30 15.43 3.43
CA HIS A 156 -3.45 15.57 4.61
C HIS A 156 -2.41 14.47 4.59
N LEU A 157 -1.14 14.87 4.68
CA LEU A 157 0.01 13.98 4.65
C LEU A 157 0.72 14.04 6.00
N HIS A 158 1.04 12.88 6.56
CA HIS A 158 1.88 12.74 7.74
C HIS A 158 2.98 11.74 7.44
N HIS A 159 4.23 12.15 7.61
CA HIS A 159 5.40 11.35 7.29
C HIS A 159 6.38 11.38 8.46
N ASP A 160 6.81 10.22 8.91
CA ASP A 160 7.82 10.02 9.94
C ASP A 160 8.95 9.16 9.37
N LEU A 161 10.17 9.70 9.37
CA LEU A 161 11.36 9.05 8.86
C LEU A 161 12.43 9.02 9.96
N HIS A 162 12.79 7.81 10.36
CA HIS A 162 13.96 7.54 11.20
C HIS A 162 15.06 6.89 10.35
N TYR A 163 16.22 7.53 10.32
CA TYR A 163 17.34 7.08 9.52
C TYR A 163 18.59 7.01 10.38
N GLN A 164 19.15 5.82 10.55
CA GLN A 164 20.37 5.59 11.28
C GLN A 164 21.34 4.77 10.42
N VAL A 165 22.53 5.30 10.18
CA VAL A 165 23.61 4.62 9.48
C VAL A 165 24.88 4.77 10.30
N SER A 166 25.51 3.65 10.57
CA SER A 166 26.83 3.58 11.23
C SER A 166 27.91 3.27 10.19
N ARG A 167 28.97 4.04 10.20
CA ARG A 167 30.19 3.78 9.39
C ARG A 167 31.25 3.19 10.31
N TYR A 168 31.79 2.07 9.93
CA TYR A 168 32.93 1.45 10.54
C TYR A 168 34.10 1.38 9.55
#